data_5ddb9c8ed0683e6dc96c48a56e9e0965
#
_entry.id   5ddb9c8ed0683e6dc96c48a56e9e0965
#
_cell.length_a   1.000
_cell.length_b   1.000
_cell.length_c   1.000
_cell.angle_alpha   90.00
_cell.angle_beta   90.00
_cell.angle_gamma   90.00
#
_symmetry.space_group_name_H-M   'P 1'
#
loop_
_entity.id
_entity.type
_entity.pdbx_description
1 polymer ?
#
loop_
_entity_poly.entity_id
_entity_poly.type
_entity_poly.pdbx_seq_one_letter_code
_entity_poly.pdbx_strand_id
1 'polypeptide(L)'
;MKDNKKSALILGASGLVGSKLLSLLLDSDNYNKIVAVVRSPLSISHDKLLEKKIDFDMPNWEEFFPVDHVYCCLGTTIKKARSKDNFIKVDHDYPLAFAAASKKWNTSVFSVITAAGVSTESKFFYNHVKGKLEKNLESLDL
;
A
#
# COMPACT_ATOMS: atom_id res chain seq x y z
N MET A 1 -15.76 13.72 -24.36
CA MET A 1 -16.17 13.38 -22.97
C MET A 1 -14.91 13.13 -22.13
N LYS A 2 -14.84 13.73 -20.96
CA LYS A 2 -13.77 13.40 -20.03
C LYS A 2 -13.98 11.97 -19.52
N ASP A 3 -12.94 11.16 -19.63
CA ASP A 3 -12.92 9.86 -18.99
C ASP A 3 -12.89 10.09 -17.47
N ASN A 4 -14.00 9.77 -16.79
CA ASN A 4 -14.10 9.91 -15.33
C ASN A 4 -13.48 8.73 -14.57
N LYS A 5 -12.77 7.85 -15.28
CA LYS A 5 -12.12 6.70 -14.66
C LYS A 5 -10.93 7.14 -13.82
N LYS A 6 -10.69 6.40 -12.78
CA LYS A 6 -9.68 6.68 -11.77
C LYS A 6 -8.40 5.89 -12.02
N SER A 7 -7.32 6.37 -11.47
CA SER A 7 -6.08 5.62 -11.33
C SER A 7 -5.93 5.12 -9.90
N ALA A 8 -5.33 3.95 -9.74
CA ALA A 8 -5.04 3.39 -8.43
C ALA A 8 -3.60 2.87 -8.37
N LEU A 9 -3.03 2.92 -7.19
CA LEU A 9 -1.76 2.30 -6.86
C LEU A 9 -2.01 1.26 -5.78
N ILE A 10 -1.45 0.07 -5.95
CA ILE A 10 -1.57 -1.01 -4.99
C ILE A 10 -0.20 -1.46 -4.51
N LEU A 11 -0.08 -1.58 -3.20
CA LEU A 11 1.08 -2.14 -2.50
C LEU A 11 0.70 -3.52 -1.97
N GLY A 12 1.60 -4.48 -2.08
CA GLY A 12 1.34 -5.84 -1.59
C GLY A 12 0.46 -6.67 -2.51
N ALA A 13 0.51 -6.42 -3.83
CA ALA A 13 -0.32 -7.09 -4.83
C ALA A 13 -0.07 -8.60 -4.95
N SER A 14 1.06 -9.10 -4.48
CA SER A 14 1.37 -10.54 -4.50
C SER A 14 0.84 -11.30 -3.29
N GLY A 15 0.37 -10.59 -2.26
CA GLY A 15 -0.17 -11.20 -1.04
C GLY A 15 -1.59 -11.73 -1.21
N LEU A 16 -2.10 -12.36 -0.16
CA LEU A 16 -3.44 -12.98 -0.18
C LEU A 16 -4.55 -11.97 -0.47
N VAL A 17 -4.59 -10.89 0.28
CA VAL A 17 -5.62 -9.84 0.10
C VAL A 17 -5.29 -9.00 -1.14
N GLY A 18 -4.03 -8.59 -1.29
CA GLY A 18 -3.61 -7.73 -2.39
C GLY A 18 -3.85 -8.35 -3.77
N SER A 19 -3.63 -9.65 -3.93
CA SER A 19 -3.87 -10.32 -5.22
C SER A 19 -5.36 -10.35 -5.58
N LYS A 20 -6.23 -10.53 -4.61
CA LYS A 20 -7.68 -10.48 -4.81
C LYS A 20 -8.15 -9.07 -5.13
N LEU A 21 -7.62 -8.08 -4.42
CA LEU A 21 -7.94 -6.67 -4.68
C LEU A 21 -7.47 -6.26 -6.08
N LEU A 22 -6.26 -6.65 -6.47
CA LEU A 22 -5.74 -6.35 -7.81
C LEU A 22 -6.67 -6.89 -8.90
N SER A 23 -7.12 -8.13 -8.76
CA SER A 23 -8.08 -8.72 -9.69
C SER A 23 -9.37 -7.90 -9.79
N LEU A 24 -9.93 -7.48 -8.66
CA LEU A 24 -11.14 -6.66 -8.63
C LEU A 24 -10.93 -5.28 -9.26
N LEU A 25 -9.79 -4.66 -9.03
CA LEU A 25 -9.46 -3.36 -9.63
C LEU A 25 -9.30 -3.45 -11.15
N LEU A 26 -8.65 -4.51 -11.64
CA LEU A 26 -8.49 -4.73 -13.07
C LEU A 26 -9.82 -5.00 -13.78
N ASP A 27 -10.74 -5.68 -13.13
CA ASP A 27 -12.07 -5.97 -13.68
C ASP A 27 -13.03 -4.77 -13.57
N SER A 28 -12.71 -3.77 -12.78
CA SER A 28 -13.59 -2.63 -12.52
C SER A 28 -13.56 -1.62 -13.66
N ASP A 29 -14.74 -1.20 -14.12
CA ASP A 29 -14.87 -0.12 -15.10
C ASP A 29 -14.58 1.26 -14.53
N ASN A 30 -14.44 1.38 -13.21
CA ASN A 30 -14.13 2.64 -12.55
C ASN A 30 -12.66 3.04 -12.65
N TYR A 31 -11.79 2.11 -13.03
CA TYR A 31 -10.36 2.35 -13.15
C TYR A 31 -9.87 2.12 -14.57
N ASN A 32 -9.00 2.99 -15.04
CA ASN A 32 -8.33 2.85 -16.33
C ASN A 32 -6.83 2.57 -16.20
N LYS A 33 -6.26 2.75 -15.02
CA LYS A 33 -4.83 2.52 -14.77
C LYS A 33 -4.62 2.03 -13.34
N ILE A 34 -3.94 0.90 -13.22
CA ILE A 34 -3.55 0.30 -11.95
C ILE A 34 -2.02 0.18 -11.93
N VAL A 35 -1.38 0.81 -10.96
CA VAL A 35 0.05 0.70 -10.72
C VAL A 35 0.28 -0.27 -9.57
N ALA A 36 0.91 -1.40 -9.85
CA ALA A 36 1.33 -2.34 -8.81
C ALA A 36 2.80 -2.08 -8.47
N VAL A 37 3.05 -1.68 -7.23
CA VAL A 37 4.40 -1.46 -6.73
C VAL A 37 4.92 -2.78 -6.17
N VAL A 38 6.01 -3.29 -6.73
CA VAL A 38 6.47 -4.66 -6.48
C VAL A 38 7.96 -4.69 -6.18
N ARG A 39 8.38 -5.73 -5.46
CA ARG A 39 9.80 -6.10 -5.32
C ARG A 39 10.23 -7.06 -6.42
N SER A 40 9.31 -7.88 -6.87
CA SER A 40 9.53 -8.89 -7.92
C SER A 40 8.35 -8.87 -8.88
N PRO A 41 8.56 -9.23 -10.16
CA PRO A 41 7.47 -9.24 -11.13
C PRO A 41 6.30 -10.13 -10.70
N LEU A 42 5.08 -9.66 -11.00
CA LEU A 42 3.87 -10.46 -10.88
C LEU A 42 3.76 -11.42 -12.07
N SER A 43 3.00 -12.51 -11.90
CA SER A 43 2.79 -13.50 -12.97
C SER A 43 1.58 -13.20 -13.86
N ILE A 44 1.04 -11.98 -13.80
CA ILE A 44 -0.12 -11.59 -14.58
C ILE A 44 0.21 -10.43 -15.51
N SER A 45 -0.57 -10.30 -16.58
CA SER A 45 -0.49 -9.20 -17.53
C SER A 45 -1.90 -8.70 -17.83
N HIS A 46 -2.06 -7.38 -17.94
CA HIS A 46 -3.34 -6.75 -18.23
C HIS A 46 -3.09 -5.35 -18.81
N ASP A 47 -3.95 -4.91 -19.73
CA ASP A 47 -3.80 -3.61 -20.40
C ASP A 47 -3.80 -2.42 -19.44
N LYS A 48 -4.54 -2.52 -18.33
CA LYS A 48 -4.61 -1.47 -17.30
C LYS A 48 -3.43 -1.52 -16.31
N LEU A 49 -2.70 -2.65 -16.26
CA LEU A 49 -1.70 -2.90 -15.24
C LEU A 49 -0.32 -2.39 -15.66
N LEU A 50 0.25 -1.56 -14.82
CA LEU A 50 1.65 -1.16 -14.86
C LEU A 50 2.34 -1.65 -13.59
N GLU A 51 3.34 -2.51 -13.74
CA GLU A 51 4.16 -2.92 -12.61
C GLU A 51 5.33 -1.95 -12.44
N LYS A 52 5.55 -1.50 -11.21
CA LYS A 52 6.69 -0.67 -10.86
C LYS A 52 7.54 -1.36 -9.80
N LYS A 53 8.70 -1.83 -10.23
CA LYS A 53 9.68 -2.44 -9.31
C LYS A 53 10.44 -1.34 -8.59
N ILE A 54 10.47 -1.40 -7.26
CA ILE A 54 11.20 -0.44 -6.43
C ILE A 54 12.01 -1.15 -5.34
N ASP A 55 12.98 -0.41 -4.81
CA ASP A 55 13.55 -0.69 -3.48
C ASP A 55 12.71 0.07 -2.45
N PHE A 56 11.99 -0.66 -1.59
CA PHE A 56 11.12 -0.05 -0.58
C PHE A 56 11.90 0.72 0.49
N ASP A 57 13.17 0.40 0.71
CA ASP A 57 14.02 1.14 1.65
C ASP A 57 14.48 2.49 1.07
N MET A 58 14.53 2.62 -0.25
CA MET A 58 14.99 3.83 -0.95
C MET A 58 14.13 4.12 -2.18
N PRO A 59 12.83 4.44 -2.00
CA PRO A 59 11.97 4.74 -3.14
C PRO A 59 12.41 6.04 -3.83
N ASN A 60 12.43 6.02 -5.15
CA ASN A 60 12.59 7.24 -5.93
C ASN A 60 11.22 7.82 -6.24
N TRP A 61 10.77 8.77 -5.44
CA TRP A 61 9.43 9.35 -5.55
C TRP A 61 9.23 10.14 -6.85
N GLU A 62 10.28 10.63 -7.48
CA GLU A 62 10.20 11.36 -8.74
C GLU A 62 9.75 10.47 -9.91
N GLU A 63 9.93 9.16 -9.79
CA GLU A 63 9.48 8.19 -10.79
C GLU A 63 7.98 7.87 -10.70
N PHE A 64 7.29 8.35 -9.66
CA PHE A 64 5.88 8.11 -9.47
C PHE A 64 5.04 9.26 -10.02
N PHE A 65 3.91 8.91 -10.63
CA PHE A 65 2.88 9.86 -11.02
C PHE A 65 1.77 9.90 -9.97
N PRO A 66 1.13 11.06 -9.75
CA PRO A 66 -0.03 11.14 -8.88
C PRO A 66 -1.12 10.15 -9.29
N VAL A 67 -1.72 9.50 -8.31
CA VAL A 67 -2.85 8.59 -8.49
C VAL A 67 -4.03 9.02 -7.64
N ASP A 68 -5.24 8.66 -8.08
CA ASP A 68 -6.47 9.03 -7.37
C ASP A 68 -6.64 8.24 -6.06
N HIS A 69 -6.35 6.94 -6.10
CA HIS A 69 -6.54 6.05 -4.96
C HIS A 69 -5.28 5.23 -4.70
N VAL A 70 -4.96 5.04 -3.41
CA VAL A 70 -3.87 4.15 -2.98
C VAL A 70 -4.44 3.08 -2.05
N TYR A 71 -4.11 1.84 -2.36
CA TYR A 71 -4.49 0.66 -1.57
C TYR A 71 -3.23 0.00 -1.04
N CYS A 72 -3.06 0.00 0.27
CA CYS A 72 -1.91 -0.61 0.93
C CYS A 72 -2.31 -1.95 1.55
N CYS A 73 -1.88 -3.03 0.91
CA CYS A 73 -2.08 -4.40 1.36
C CYS A 73 -0.76 -5.02 1.84
N LEU A 74 0.22 -4.18 2.18
CA LEU A 74 1.48 -4.65 2.77
C LEU A 74 1.23 -5.23 4.14
N GLY A 75 1.93 -6.30 4.44
CA GLY A 75 1.92 -6.93 5.75
C GLY A 75 2.83 -8.14 5.74
N THR A 76 3.33 -8.49 6.91
CA THR A 76 4.14 -9.66 7.10
C THR A 76 3.90 -10.23 8.49
N THR A 77 4.60 -11.29 8.85
CA THR A 77 4.65 -11.81 10.21
C THR A 77 6.07 -11.68 10.73
N ILE A 78 6.26 -11.73 12.05
CA ILE A 78 7.60 -11.70 12.63
C ILE A 78 8.44 -12.85 12.11
N LYS A 79 7.83 -14.01 11.92
CA LYS A 79 8.50 -15.20 11.36
C LYS A 79 8.99 -14.96 9.93
N LYS A 80 8.16 -14.38 9.07
CA LYS A 80 8.52 -14.07 7.68
C LYS A 80 9.52 -12.92 7.60
N ALA A 81 9.36 -11.91 8.44
CA ALA A 81 10.24 -10.74 8.50
C ALA A 81 11.62 -11.09 9.08
N ARG A 82 11.70 -12.12 9.88
CA ARG A 82 12.91 -12.63 10.58
C ARG A 82 13.43 -11.72 11.69
N SER A 83 12.92 -10.51 11.83
CA SER A 83 13.28 -9.60 12.92
C SER A 83 12.15 -8.61 13.19
N LYS A 84 12.16 -8.02 14.38
CA LYS A 84 11.23 -6.95 14.74
C LYS A 84 11.45 -5.71 13.87
N ASP A 85 12.71 -5.37 13.57
CA ASP A 85 13.05 -4.21 12.74
C ASP A 85 12.48 -4.36 11.32
N ASN A 86 12.63 -5.52 10.70
CA ASN A 86 12.05 -5.78 9.38
C ASN A 86 10.53 -5.77 9.42
N PHE A 87 9.93 -6.27 10.49
CA PHE A 87 8.49 -6.23 10.68
C PHE A 87 7.98 -4.77 10.72
N ILE A 88 8.65 -3.92 11.48
CA ILE A 88 8.32 -2.48 11.56
C ILE A 88 8.41 -1.83 10.18
N LYS A 89 9.45 -2.13 9.41
CA LYS A 89 9.58 -1.58 8.05
C LYS A 89 8.37 -1.90 7.19
N VAL A 90 7.98 -3.16 7.10
CA VAL A 90 6.91 -3.62 6.20
C VAL A 90 5.53 -3.18 6.70
N ASP A 91 5.29 -3.27 8.00
CA ASP A 91 3.96 -3.05 8.58
C ASP A 91 3.73 -1.62 9.08
N HIS A 92 4.75 -0.79 9.13
CA HIS A 92 4.66 0.60 9.58
C HIS A 92 5.34 1.58 8.63
N ASP A 93 6.66 1.42 8.41
CA ASP A 93 7.46 2.46 7.74
C ASP A 93 7.09 2.61 6.26
N TYR A 94 6.95 1.51 5.53
CA TYR A 94 6.59 1.55 4.11
C TYR A 94 5.17 2.08 3.88
N PRO A 95 4.14 1.60 4.60
CA PRO A 95 2.81 2.18 4.49
C PRO A 95 2.77 3.68 4.80
N LEU A 96 3.47 4.12 5.84
CA LEU A 96 3.52 5.52 6.22
C LEU A 96 4.20 6.40 5.16
N ALA A 97 5.29 5.90 4.55
CA ALA A 97 5.99 6.60 3.49
C ALA A 97 5.10 6.82 2.26
N PHE A 98 4.35 5.79 1.86
CA PHE A 98 3.40 5.92 0.75
C PHE A 98 2.21 6.82 1.09
N ALA A 99 1.76 6.83 2.34
CA ALA A 99 0.72 7.75 2.78
C ALA A 99 1.20 9.20 2.70
N ALA A 100 2.41 9.49 3.14
CA ALA A 100 3.00 10.82 3.02
C ALA A 100 3.15 11.26 1.56
N ALA A 101 3.57 10.37 0.68
CA ALA A 101 3.63 10.63 -0.75
C ALA A 101 2.23 10.87 -1.34
N SER A 102 1.23 10.10 -0.92
CA SER A 102 -0.15 10.25 -1.34
C SER A 102 -0.71 11.64 -1.02
N LYS A 103 -0.33 12.19 0.13
CA LYS A 103 -0.71 13.56 0.49
C LYS A 103 -0.16 14.58 -0.50
N LYS A 104 1.11 14.43 -0.91
CA LYS A 104 1.73 15.30 -1.91
C LYS A 104 1.09 15.17 -3.30
N TRP A 105 0.58 13.99 -3.64
CA TRP A 105 -0.10 13.72 -4.91
C TRP A 105 -1.56 14.18 -4.92
N ASN A 106 -2.09 14.67 -3.81
CA ASN A 106 -3.52 14.97 -3.63
C ASN A 106 -4.42 13.74 -3.88
N THR A 107 -3.93 12.56 -3.50
CA THR A 107 -4.69 11.31 -3.55
C THR A 107 -5.96 11.45 -2.71
N SER A 108 -7.11 11.10 -3.29
CA SER A 108 -8.40 11.27 -2.61
C SER A 108 -8.73 10.15 -1.63
N VAL A 109 -8.14 8.97 -1.81
CA VAL A 109 -8.36 7.81 -0.93
C VAL A 109 -7.05 7.10 -0.68
N PHE A 110 -6.71 6.92 0.59
CA PHE A 110 -5.65 6.02 1.04
C PHE A 110 -6.28 4.96 1.95
N SER A 111 -6.32 3.73 1.47
CA SER A 111 -6.85 2.59 2.24
C SER A 111 -5.71 1.67 2.65
N VAL A 112 -5.71 1.25 3.90
CA VAL A 112 -4.68 0.37 4.44
C VAL A 112 -5.32 -0.75 5.25
N ILE A 113 -4.75 -1.94 5.15
CA ILE A 113 -5.16 -3.08 5.97
C ILE A 113 -4.33 -3.05 7.25
N THR A 114 -5.02 -3.06 8.37
CA THR A 114 -4.43 -3.27 9.69
C THR A 114 -4.99 -4.57 10.29
N ALA A 115 -5.30 -4.59 11.56
CA ALA A 115 -5.89 -5.76 12.20
C ALA A 115 -6.89 -5.33 13.28
N ALA A 116 -7.81 -6.20 13.62
CA ALA A 116 -8.73 -5.97 14.73
C ALA A 116 -7.97 -5.93 16.05
N GLY A 117 -8.38 -5.05 16.97
CA GLY A 117 -7.79 -4.94 18.30
C GLY A 117 -6.41 -4.25 18.33
N VAL A 118 -6.00 -3.56 17.26
CA VAL A 118 -4.74 -2.83 17.25
C VAL A 118 -4.79 -1.64 18.20
N SER A 119 -3.68 -1.36 18.90
CA SER A 119 -3.58 -0.25 19.84
C SER A 119 -2.11 0.07 20.12
N THR A 120 -1.80 1.37 20.28
CA THR A 120 -0.47 1.82 20.74
C THR A 120 -0.16 1.36 22.17
N GLU A 121 -1.19 1.01 22.94
CA GLU A 121 -1.05 0.52 24.34
C GLU A 121 -1.01 -1.01 24.42
N SER A 122 -1.11 -1.72 23.28
CA SER A 122 -1.09 -3.17 23.27
C SER A 122 0.24 -3.70 23.75
N LYS A 123 0.17 -4.74 24.59
CA LYS A 123 1.34 -5.52 25.03
C LYS A 123 1.86 -6.44 23.92
N PHE A 124 1.02 -6.76 22.95
CA PHE A 124 1.42 -7.57 21.80
C PHE A 124 2.11 -6.68 20.76
N PHE A 125 3.34 -7.02 20.43
CA PHE A 125 4.17 -6.26 19.51
C PHE A 125 3.48 -6.01 18.17
N TYR A 126 2.85 -7.03 17.58
CA TYR A 126 2.11 -6.93 16.32
C TYR A 126 1.03 -5.84 16.37
N ASN A 127 0.16 -5.89 17.38
CA ASN A 127 -0.93 -4.94 17.55
C ASN A 127 -0.41 -3.53 17.88
N HIS A 128 0.68 -3.44 18.63
CA HIS A 128 1.32 -2.17 18.96
C HIS A 128 1.84 -1.46 17.70
N VAL A 129 2.56 -2.17 16.83
CA VAL A 129 3.09 -1.62 15.58
C VAL A 129 1.96 -1.17 14.66
N LYS A 130 0.92 -1.98 14.50
CA LYS A 130 -0.26 -1.64 13.70
C LYS A 130 -1.01 -0.44 14.28
N GLY A 131 -1.12 -0.37 15.60
CA GLY A 131 -1.73 0.78 16.28
C GLY A 131 -0.95 2.08 16.08
N LYS A 132 0.39 2.00 16.10
CA LYS A 132 1.24 3.17 15.79
C LYS A 132 1.05 3.62 14.35
N LEU A 133 0.92 2.69 13.42
CA LEU A 133 0.65 3.04 12.03
C LEU A 133 -0.67 3.81 11.90
N GLU A 134 -1.74 3.30 12.49
CA GLU A 134 -3.05 3.97 12.43
C GLU A 134 -2.97 5.39 13.01
N LYS A 135 -2.34 5.55 14.16
CA LYS A 135 -2.16 6.86 14.80
C LYS A 135 -1.36 7.82 13.94
N ASN A 136 -0.26 7.35 13.34
CA ASN A 136 0.59 8.18 12.50
C ASN A 136 -0.10 8.54 11.18
N LEU A 137 -0.94 7.66 10.63
CA LEU A 137 -1.76 7.97 9.45
C LEU A 137 -2.79 9.06 9.76
N GLU A 138 -3.46 8.98 10.90
CA GLU A 138 -4.39 10.03 11.33
C GLU A 138 -3.70 11.39 11.44
N SER A 139 -2.46 11.41 11.91
CA SER A 139 -1.67 12.63 12.07
C SER A 139 -1.28 13.27 10.73
N LEU A 140 -1.30 12.53 9.63
CA LEU A 140 -0.99 13.08 8.30
C LEU A 140 -2.12 13.95 7.74
N ASP A 141 -3.32 13.82 8.27
CA ASP A 141 -4.49 14.57 7.80
C ASP A 141 -4.69 14.44 6.28
N LEU A 142 -4.88 13.20 5.85
CA LEU A 142 -5.09 12.85 4.43
C LEU A 142 -6.51 13.16 3.98
#